data_1d73ba637f472f61dbf1b45873235d9e
#
_entry.id   1d73ba637f472f61dbf1b45873235d9e
#
_cell.length_a   1.000
_cell.length_b   1.000
_cell.length_c   1.000
_cell.angle_alpha   90.00
_cell.angle_beta   90.00
_cell.angle_gamma   90.00
#
_symmetry.space_group_name_H-M   'P 1'
#
loop_
_entity.id
_entity.type
_entity.pdbx_description
1 polymer ?
#
loop_
_entity_poly.entity_id
_entity_poly.type
_entity_poly.pdbx_seq_one_letter_code
_entity_poly.pdbx_strand_id
1 'polypeptide(L)' 'MLIGKIDVRTRQKILVTIQTIKGIRTIDMRVHQTNDDGEMVATSAGVSLLPDQVEQAIELLKEAKRRVDEQQ' A
#
# COMPACT_ATOMS: atom_id res chain seq x y z
N MET A 1 5.57 1.25 -11.79
CA MET A 1 4.28 1.64 -12.40
C MET A 1 3.23 1.79 -11.32
N LEU A 2 2.60 2.92 -11.29
CA LEU A 2 1.53 3.19 -10.31
C LEU A 2 0.25 2.46 -10.73
N ILE A 3 -0.31 1.68 -9.80
CA ILE A 3 -1.59 1.01 -9.99
C ILE A 3 -2.73 1.88 -9.47
N GLY A 4 -2.57 2.47 -8.28
CA GLY A 4 -3.59 3.32 -7.69
C GLY A 4 -3.20 3.80 -6.32
N LYS A 5 -4.15 4.49 -5.69
CA LYS A 5 -3.92 5.07 -4.38
C LYS A 5 -5.12 4.85 -3.46
N ILE A 6 -4.84 4.84 -2.17
CA ILE A 6 -5.84 4.82 -1.12
C ILE A 6 -5.67 6.11 -0.32
N ASP A 7 -6.75 6.90 -0.22
CA ASP A 7 -6.69 8.15 0.53
C ASP A 7 -6.67 7.85 2.03
N VAL A 8 -5.75 8.48 2.74
CA VAL A 8 -5.65 8.37 4.19
C VAL A 8 -6.02 9.70 4.83
N ARG A 9 -5.35 10.76 4.42
CA ARG A 9 -5.54 12.14 4.90
C ARG A 9 -5.22 13.09 3.75
N THR A 10 -5.46 14.38 3.97
CA THR A 10 -5.21 15.39 2.96
C THR A 10 -3.78 15.34 2.40
N ARG A 11 -2.79 15.07 3.24
CA ARG A 11 -1.39 15.08 2.84
C ARG A 11 -0.74 13.69 2.86
N GLN A 12 -1.54 12.64 3.04
CA GLN A 12 -1.03 11.26 3.07
C GLN A 12 -1.89 10.35 2.21
N LYS A 13 -1.22 9.53 1.42
CA LYS A 13 -1.86 8.52 0.57
C LYS A 13 -1.07 7.21 0.67
N ILE A 14 -1.75 6.10 0.54
CA ILE A 14 -1.06 4.82 0.31
C ILE A 14 -1.05 4.58 -1.19
N LEU A 15 0.12 4.45 -1.78
CA LEU A 15 0.26 4.16 -3.20
C LEU A 15 0.60 2.69 -3.39
N VAL A 16 -0.08 2.08 -4.35
CA VAL A 16 0.21 0.70 -4.75
C VAL A 16 0.91 0.77 -6.10
N THR A 17 2.13 0.25 -6.15
CA THR A 17 2.96 0.29 -7.35
C THR A 17 3.54 -1.08 -7.66
N ILE A 18 3.90 -1.29 -8.91
CA ILE A 18 4.68 -2.45 -9.34
C ILE A 18 6.12 -1.98 -9.47
N GLN A 19 7.03 -2.73 -8.84
CA GLN A 19 8.46 -2.42 -8.87
C GLN A 19 9.26 -3.66 -9.25
N THR A 20 10.45 -3.44 -9.78
CA THR A 20 11.39 -4.52 -10.06
C THR A 20 12.61 -4.32 -9.17
N ILE A 21 12.87 -5.30 -8.30
CA ILE A 21 14.00 -5.27 -7.39
C ILE A 21 14.88 -6.47 -7.70
N LYS A 22 16.11 -6.23 -8.16
CA LYS A 22 17.06 -7.28 -8.53
C LYS A 22 16.46 -8.30 -9.51
N GLY A 23 15.71 -7.78 -10.49
CA GLY A 23 15.10 -8.63 -11.52
C GLY A 23 13.79 -9.28 -11.10
N ILE A 24 13.35 -9.10 -9.86
CA ILE A 24 12.13 -9.70 -9.34
C ILE A 24 11.04 -8.63 -9.28
N ARG A 25 9.87 -8.94 -9.85
CA ARG A 25 8.73 -8.03 -9.81
C ARG A 25 8.03 -8.16 -8.48
N THR A 26 7.81 -7.01 -7.83
CA THR A 26 7.16 -6.94 -6.52
C THR A 26 6.03 -5.92 -6.57
N ILE A 27 5.12 -6.06 -5.62
CA ILE A 27 4.02 -5.10 -5.41
C ILE A 27 4.35 -4.33 -4.14
N ASP A 28 4.40 -3.01 -4.24
CA ASP A 28 4.72 -2.14 -3.12
C ASP A 28 3.47 -1.38 -2.68
N MET A 29 3.18 -1.42 -1.37
CA MET A 29 2.18 -0.58 -0.75
C MET A 29 2.91 0.34 0.22
N ARG A 30 2.86 1.64 -0.04
CA ARG A 30 3.70 2.57 0.71
C ARG A 30 2.99 3.87 0.97
N VAL A 31 3.13 4.35 2.21
CA VAL A 31 2.64 5.68 2.56
C VAL A 31 3.50 6.72 1.85
N HIS A 32 2.85 7.61 1.16
CA HIS A 32 3.46 8.79 0.56
C HIS A 32 2.92 10.02 1.28
N GLN A 33 3.77 11.00 1.47
CA GLN A 33 3.42 12.22 2.18
C GLN A 33 3.75 13.43 1.32
N THR A 34 2.83 14.38 1.27
CA THR A 34 3.07 15.64 0.58
C THR A 34 3.94 16.53 1.45
N ASN A 35 5.09 16.96 0.92
CA ASN A 35 5.99 17.87 1.63
C ASN A 35 5.52 19.32 1.49
N ASP A 36 6.28 20.24 2.06
CA ASP A 36 5.94 21.66 2.07
C ASP A 36 5.96 22.30 0.66
N ASP A 37 6.70 21.68 -0.26
CA ASP A 37 6.75 22.13 -1.65
C ASP A 37 5.60 21.59 -2.49
N GLY A 38 4.70 20.80 -1.90
CA GLY A 38 3.59 20.18 -2.61
C GLY A 38 3.95 18.89 -3.33
N GLU A 39 5.17 18.40 -3.15
CA GLU A 39 5.61 17.15 -3.77
C GLU A 39 5.25 15.95 -2.93
N MET A 40 4.84 14.86 -3.57
CA MET A 40 4.52 13.62 -2.89
C MET A 40 5.77 12.75 -2.79
N VAL A 41 6.17 12.43 -1.57
CA VAL A 41 7.42 11.75 -1.27
C VAL A 41 7.14 10.42 -0.58
N ALA A 42 7.79 9.36 -1.05
CA ALA A 42 7.69 8.04 -0.43
C ALA A 42 8.32 8.07 0.97
N THR A 43 7.71 7.35 1.90
CA THR A 43 8.23 7.19 3.25
C THR A 43 8.70 5.75 3.45
N SER A 44 9.27 5.47 4.63
CA SER A 44 9.67 4.11 4.99
C SER A 44 8.49 3.25 5.44
N ALA A 45 7.30 3.86 5.60
CA ALA A 45 6.11 3.13 6.03
C ALA A 45 5.48 2.41 4.84
N GLY A 46 5.65 1.10 4.78
CA GLY A 46 5.11 0.30 3.69
C GLY A 46 5.69 -1.10 3.66
N VAL A 47 5.21 -1.88 2.73
CA VAL A 47 5.68 -3.25 2.52
C VAL A 47 5.81 -3.53 1.03
N SER A 48 6.76 -4.40 0.67
CA SER A 48 6.88 -4.93 -0.69
C SER A 48 6.58 -6.42 -0.63
N LEU A 49 5.69 -6.87 -1.49
CA LEU A 49 5.22 -8.24 -1.48
C LEU A 49 5.44 -8.91 -2.84
N LEU A 50 5.68 -10.21 -2.80
CA LEU A 50 5.64 -11.05 -3.99
C LEU A 50 4.17 -11.35 -4.34
N PRO A 51 3.87 -11.71 -5.60
CA PRO A 51 2.48 -11.94 -6.01
C PRO A 51 1.69 -12.93 -5.16
N ASP A 52 2.31 -14.06 -4.76
CA ASP A 52 1.64 -15.04 -3.91
C ASP A 52 1.40 -14.52 -2.49
N GLN A 53 2.27 -13.64 -2.00
CA GLN A 53 2.05 -13.00 -0.70
C GLN A 53 0.89 -12.00 -0.76
N VAL A 54 0.66 -11.38 -1.92
CA VAL A 54 -0.49 -10.49 -2.10
C VAL A 54 -1.79 -11.25 -1.92
N GLU A 55 -1.90 -12.47 -2.45
CA GLU A 55 -3.10 -13.28 -2.27
C GLU A 55 -3.36 -13.58 -0.81
N GLN A 56 -2.31 -13.92 -0.05
CA GLN A 56 -2.42 -14.14 1.38
C GLN A 56 -2.87 -12.87 2.11
N ALA A 57 -2.29 -11.72 1.73
CA ALA A 57 -2.64 -10.43 2.32
C ALA A 57 -4.11 -10.09 2.08
N ILE A 58 -4.62 -10.34 0.87
CA ILE A 58 -6.02 -10.10 0.53
C ILE A 58 -6.93 -10.90 1.45
N GLU A 59 -6.64 -12.18 1.64
CA GLU A 59 -7.45 -13.05 2.50
C GLU A 59 -7.46 -12.56 3.95
N LEU A 60 -6.29 -12.20 4.45
CA LEU A 60 -6.15 -11.72 5.84
C LEU A 60 -6.83 -10.36 6.04
N LEU A 61 -6.72 -9.47 5.06
CA LEU A 61 -7.37 -8.16 5.12
C LEU A 61 -8.89 -8.28 5.08
N LYS A 62 -9.41 -9.17 4.25
CA LYS A 62 -10.85 -9.44 4.21
C LYS A 62 -11.35 -9.97 5.55
N GLU A 63 -10.61 -10.90 6.16
CA GLU A 63 -10.99 -11.45 7.46
C GLU A 63 -10.95 -10.38 8.55
N ALA A 64 -9.91 -9.54 8.56
CA ALA A 64 -9.80 -8.46 9.51
C ALA A 64 -10.98 -7.47 9.38
N LYS A 65 -11.31 -7.11 8.14
CA LYS A 65 -12.43 -6.22 7.86
C LYS A 65 -13.74 -6.81 8.37
N ARG A 66 -13.96 -8.11 8.10
CA ARG A 66 -15.17 -8.80 8.55
C ARG A 66 -15.33 -8.72 10.07
N ARG A 67 -14.24 -8.96 10.80
CA ARG A 67 -14.26 -8.89 12.27
C ARG A 67 -14.54 -7.49 12.78
N VAL A 68 -13.96 -6.47 12.16
CA VAL A 68 -14.22 -5.08 12.52
C VAL A 68 -15.69 -4.74 12.27
N ASP A 69 -16.22 -5.13 11.11
CA ASP A 69 -17.62 -4.85 10.76
C ASP A 69 -18.60 -5.51 11.75
N GLU A 70 -18.24 -6.68 12.27
CA GLU A 70 -19.08 -7.40 13.24
C GLU A 70 -19.07 -6.74 14.63
N GLN A 71 -18.08 -5.92 14.93
CA GLN A 71 -17.94 -5.27 16.22
C GLN A 71 -18.70 -3.95 16.32
N GLN A 72 -19.33 -3.52 15.25
CA GLN A 72 -20.02 -2.22 15.21
C GLN A 72 -21.51 -2.36 15.48
#